data_b7ddbbd485ee95c9612f5c4d52685df3
#
_entry.id   b7ddbbd485ee95c9612f5c4d52685df3
#
_cell.length_a   1.000
_cell.length_b   1.000
_cell.length_c   1.000
_cell.angle_alpha   90.00
_cell.angle_beta   90.00
_cell.angle_gamma   90.00
#
_symmetry.space_group_name_H-M   'P 1'
#
loop_
_entity.id
_entity.type
_entity.pdbx_description
1 polymer ?
#
loop_
_entity_poly.entity_id
_entity_poly.type
_entity_poly.pdbx_seq_one_letter_code
_entity_poly.pdbx_strand_id
1 'polypeptide(L)'
;MKLVSKAVWVSLAGIGFLLAGMPAMAQDWLYTVKPGDTVWDLSHSMLKDWRYWKQILEHNHIKDATTIRPGMRIAIPLYIVREETVKARVEAVHGKVTVTWKGSAVSAPLKRGVALSAGDKVVTGSNSTALIALDDDSVILMQEQSELEFTRLRRLGGGRSLDAGVFVGKGGLKMDANPSHYPDNNYHIRTAAANTAVRGTGFRIGVEKDSSRTEVLKGLVSVGNALGKVDVPENFGTVVTRDAPPVKPVKLLAAPDLSVLPSRIRYLPAVIKLDGPAGARGYHVQVARDAEFMKIVLDRKIKERFMIDQALPDGSYHVRIRAMDRNGLEGKDANTTFLVDARPEPPIVRKPLPGTVLHAGDLEFSWAQVEDVESYLFELSGDQDFGHAKVSQIVRGTDISLSVDQGTWYFRVTSIADDGRKGPPGHSLKIEVLPVPPVPQAKPPATEEGKLILAWQAVNGVASYHLQIASDRDFQNLVVDEKTSKASLALPRPPSGYYYFRLGSIDEEGYEGGFGAPQRFEVKPESYWPLAIFGIAAVLLLL
;
A
#
# COMPACT_ATOMS: atom_id res chain seq x y z
N MET A 1 -2.95 46.40 61.95
CA MET A 1 -2.58 45.69 63.19
C MET A 1 -1.43 44.77 62.85
N LYS A 2 -0.25 45.10 63.37
CA LYS A 2 1.04 44.42 63.11
C LYS A 2 1.10 43.08 63.79
N LEU A 3 1.60 42.05 63.12
CA LEU A 3 2.22 40.91 63.82
C LEU A 3 3.45 40.43 63.05
N VAL A 4 4.53 40.52 63.77
CA VAL A 4 5.92 40.22 63.45
C VAL A 4 6.10 38.68 63.52
N SER A 5 6.69 38.04 62.51
CA SER A 5 7.13 36.64 62.62
C SER A 5 8.67 36.60 62.63
N LYS A 6 9.17 35.97 63.65
CA LYS A 6 10.59 35.75 63.96
C LYS A 6 11.18 34.72 62.98
N ALA A 7 12.28 35.06 62.33
CA ALA A 7 13.15 34.15 61.65
C ALA A 7 13.99 33.34 62.63
N VAL A 8 13.91 32.00 62.52
CA VAL A 8 14.82 31.08 63.20
C VAL A 8 15.89 30.65 62.23
N TRP A 9 17.14 31.04 62.50
CA TRP A 9 18.35 30.55 61.84
C TRP A 9 18.70 29.18 62.40
N VAL A 10 18.63 28.13 61.56
CA VAL A 10 19.22 26.81 61.87
C VAL A 10 20.53 26.70 61.09
N SER A 11 21.62 26.69 61.85
CA SER A 11 22.97 26.43 61.35
C SER A 11 23.09 24.96 60.95
N LEU A 12 23.16 24.65 59.65
CA LEU A 12 23.55 23.33 59.18
C LEU A 12 25.08 23.24 59.17
N ALA A 13 25.60 22.51 60.13
CA ALA A 13 27.00 22.05 60.12
C ALA A 13 27.21 21.08 58.95
N GLY A 14 28.15 21.42 58.05
CA GLY A 14 28.54 20.60 56.92
C GLY A 14 29.16 19.29 57.35
N ILE A 15 28.49 18.18 57.10
CA ILE A 15 29.09 16.86 57.06
C ILE A 15 29.65 16.68 55.65
N GLY A 16 30.93 16.93 55.47
CA GLY A 16 31.68 16.60 54.27
C GLY A 16 31.72 15.07 54.11
N PHE A 17 30.81 14.53 53.27
CA PHE A 17 30.96 13.16 52.78
C PHE A 17 32.14 13.16 51.81
N LEU A 18 33.30 12.71 52.27
CA LEU A 18 34.40 12.24 51.42
C LEU A 18 33.82 11.07 50.58
N LEU A 19 33.39 11.38 49.37
CA LEU A 19 33.23 10.39 48.30
C LEU A 19 34.63 9.84 48.02
N ALA A 20 35.06 8.83 48.82
CA ALA A 20 36.16 7.96 48.44
C ALA A 20 35.79 7.40 47.06
N GLY A 21 36.50 7.85 46.02
CA GLY A 21 36.36 7.33 44.67
C GLY A 21 36.51 5.82 44.72
N MET A 22 35.42 5.08 44.50
CA MET A 22 35.54 3.66 44.17
C MET A 22 36.47 3.59 42.96
N PRO A 23 37.55 2.80 43.00
CA PRO A 23 38.40 2.61 41.85
C PRO A 23 37.49 2.08 40.74
N ALA A 24 37.43 2.81 39.62
CA ALA A 24 36.78 2.32 38.43
C ALA A 24 37.33 0.91 38.18
N MET A 25 36.52 -0.12 38.38
CA MET A 25 36.90 -1.52 38.12
C MET A 25 37.53 -1.52 36.74
N ALA A 26 38.82 -1.79 36.67
CA ALA A 26 39.55 -1.84 35.42
C ALA A 26 38.83 -2.83 34.50
N GLN A 27 38.32 -2.34 33.40
CA GLN A 27 37.55 -3.17 32.44
C GLN A 27 38.55 -4.13 31.81
N ASP A 28 38.29 -5.44 31.91
CA ASP A 28 39.18 -6.47 31.39
C ASP A 28 38.82 -6.84 29.96
N TRP A 29 39.82 -7.11 29.15
CA TRP A 29 39.68 -7.82 27.89
C TRP A 29 39.87 -9.32 28.14
N LEU A 30 38.85 -10.11 27.78
CA LEU A 30 38.90 -11.57 27.91
C LEU A 30 39.49 -12.16 26.62
N TYR A 31 40.73 -12.66 26.74
CA TYR A 31 41.42 -13.32 25.64
C TYR A 31 41.34 -14.85 25.79
N THR A 32 41.02 -15.56 24.70
CA THR A 32 41.04 -17.03 24.66
C THR A 32 42.38 -17.50 24.11
N VAL A 33 43.15 -18.22 24.92
CA VAL A 33 44.46 -18.78 24.55
C VAL A 33 44.32 -19.72 23.35
N LYS A 34 45.17 -19.50 22.34
CA LYS A 34 45.23 -20.31 21.12
C LYS A 34 46.37 -21.33 21.18
N PRO A 35 46.32 -22.40 20.36
CA PRO A 35 47.43 -23.31 20.21
C PRO A 35 48.72 -22.56 19.84
N GLY A 36 49.79 -22.78 20.59
CA GLY A 36 51.08 -22.11 20.38
C GLY A 36 51.29 -20.80 21.14
N ASP A 37 50.26 -20.27 21.82
CA ASP A 37 50.42 -19.06 22.63
C ASP A 37 51.26 -19.37 23.89
N THR A 38 52.18 -18.45 24.17
CA THR A 38 52.91 -18.37 25.47
C THR A 38 52.62 -17.02 26.12
N VAL A 39 52.75 -16.95 27.47
CA VAL A 39 52.60 -15.67 28.18
C VAL A 39 53.61 -14.66 27.67
N TRP A 40 54.81 -15.11 27.30
CA TRP A 40 55.86 -14.29 26.74
C TRP A 40 55.47 -13.67 25.40
N ASP A 41 55.04 -14.48 24.43
CA ASP A 41 54.63 -14.00 23.11
C ASP A 41 53.40 -13.10 23.19
N LEU A 42 52.43 -13.46 24.04
CA LEU A 42 51.24 -12.63 24.28
C LEU A 42 51.64 -11.27 24.85
N SER A 43 52.58 -11.25 25.79
CA SER A 43 53.04 -9.98 26.41
C SER A 43 53.73 -9.05 25.42
N HIS A 44 54.58 -9.59 24.54
CA HIS A 44 55.25 -8.82 23.51
C HIS A 44 54.34 -8.33 22.40
N SER A 45 53.37 -9.13 21.99
CA SER A 45 52.47 -8.80 20.91
C SER A 45 51.28 -7.93 21.35
N MET A 46 50.72 -8.16 22.56
CA MET A 46 49.45 -7.59 22.98
C MET A 46 49.56 -6.41 23.94
N LEU A 47 50.63 -6.32 24.70
CA LEU A 47 50.76 -5.31 25.75
C LEU A 47 51.52 -4.06 25.30
N LYS A 48 51.24 -2.92 25.96
CA LYS A 48 51.94 -1.66 25.76
C LYS A 48 53.40 -1.81 26.15
N ASP A 49 53.68 -2.60 27.22
CA ASP A 49 55.00 -2.97 27.69
C ASP A 49 54.98 -4.46 28.06
N TRP A 50 55.90 -5.24 27.53
CA TRP A 50 55.98 -6.67 27.80
C TRP A 50 56.15 -7.01 29.28
N ARG A 51 56.76 -6.08 30.07
CA ARG A 51 56.97 -6.23 31.51
C ARG A 51 55.69 -6.39 32.33
N TYR A 52 54.52 -6.05 31.77
CA TYR A 52 53.21 -6.27 32.39
C TYR A 52 52.79 -7.75 32.44
N TRP A 53 53.59 -8.69 31.90
CA TRP A 53 53.25 -10.12 31.93
C TRP A 53 52.98 -10.65 33.35
N LYS A 54 53.73 -10.15 34.37
CA LYS A 54 53.52 -10.51 35.79
C LYS A 54 52.11 -10.11 36.26
N GLN A 55 51.66 -8.92 35.87
CA GLN A 55 50.30 -8.45 36.21
C GLN A 55 49.19 -9.32 35.59
N ILE A 56 49.39 -9.89 34.38
CA ILE A 56 48.46 -10.83 33.81
C ILE A 56 48.36 -12.09 34.66
N LEU A 57 49.51 -12.64 35.11
CA LEU A 57 49.53 -13.85 35.94
C LEU A 57 48.83 -13.59 37.29
N GLU A 58 49.20 -12.53 37.98
CA GLU A 58 48.61 -12.14 39.26
C GLU A 58 47.11 -11.90 39.15
N HIS A 59 46.65 -11.17 38.11
CA HIS A 59 45.27 -10.83 37.89
C HIS A 59 44.41 -12.09 37.62
N ASN A 60 44.99 -13.13 37.00
CA ASN A 60 44.30 -14.38 36.66
C ASN A 60 44.62 -15.51 37.67
N HIS A 61 45.31 -15.24 38.76
CA HIS A 61 45.73 -16.23 39.75
C HIS A 61 46.54 -17.40 39.15
N ILE A 62 47.33 -17.13 38.10
CA ILE A 62 48.21 -18.10 37.43
C ILE A 62 49.57 -18.10 38.12
N LYS A 63 49.94 -19.22 38.75
CA LYS A 63 51.19 -19.34 39.49
C LYS A 63 52.41 -19.54 38.59
N ASP A 64 52.21 -20.21 37.45
CA ASP A 64 53.28 -20.54 36.52
C ASP A 64 52.88 -20.18 35.10
N ALA A 65 53.66 -19.34 34.41
CA ALA A 65 53.45 -18.87 33.05
C ALA A 65 53.38 -20.01 32.01
N THR A 66 53.94 -21.15 32.32
CA THR A 66 53.94 -22.33 31.42
C THR A 66 52.64 -23.15 31.47
N THR A 67 51.74 -22.83 32.40
CA THR A 67 50.51 -23.60 32.62
C THR A 67 49.30 -23.12 31.77
N ILE A 68 49.45 -22.05 30.96
CA ILE A 68 48.37 -21.63 30.08
C ILE A 68 48.15 -22.68 29.01
N ARG A 69 46.87 -23.00 28.70
CA ARG A 69 46.48 -24.01 27.74
C ARG A 69 45.53 -23.45 26.71
N PRO A 70 45.54 -23.94 25.45
CA PRO A 70 44.54 -23.60 24.44
C PRO A 70 43.11 -23.76 24.99
N GLY A 71 42.27 -22.73 24.75
CA GLY A 71 40.91 -22.64 25.26
C GLY A 71 40.79 -21.97 26.65
N MET A 72 41.86 -21.77 27.38
CA MET A 72 41.84 -21.03 28.64
C MET A 72 41.52 -19.56 28.39
N ARG A 73 40.66 -18.96 29.21
CA ARG A 73 40.30 -17.54 29.12
C ARG A 73 41.13 -16.75 30.12
N ILE A 74 41.86 -15.77 29.62
CA ILE A 74 42.73 -14.86 30.42
C ILE A 74 42.09 -13.47 30.40
N ALA A 75 41.86 -12.89 31.58
CA ALA A 75 41.43 -11.51 31.76
C ALA A 75 42.65 -10.59 31.72
N ILE A 76 42.70 -9.68 30.77
CA ILE A 76 43.79 -8.73 30.59
C ILE A 76 43.25 -7.33 30.84
N PRO A 77 43.72 -6.59 31.89
CA PRO A 77 43.27 -5.25 32.15
C PRO A 77 43.51 -4.33 30.95
N LEU A 78 42.48 -3.63 30.48
CA LEU A 78 42.56 -2.82 29.26
C LEU A 78 43.64 -1.74 29.31
N TYR A 79 43.98 -1.21 30.48
CA TYR A 79 45.00 -0.14 30.61
C TYR A 79 46.40 -0.59 30.19
N ILE A 80 46.70 -1.90 30.21
CA ILE A 80 47.98 -2.46 29.77
C ILE A 80 47.95 -2.98 28.33
N VAL A 81 46.77 -3.10 27.70
CA VAL A 81 46.63 -3.64 26.36
C VAL A 81 47.02 -2.60 25.30
N ARG A 82 47.73 -3.04 24.27
CA ARG A 82 48.00 -2.21 23.07
C ARG A 82 46.71 -2.00 22.30
N GLU A 83 46.41 -0.74 21.98
CA GLU A 83 45.21 -0.31 21.29
C GLU A 83 45.57 0.43 20.01
N GLU A 84 44.81 0.17 18.94
CA GLU A 84 44.88 0.88 17.66
C GLU A 84 43.50 1.38 17.28
N THR A 85 43.36 2.67 16.98
CA THR A 85 42.08 3.23 16.50
C THR A 85 41.82 2.74 15.07
N VAL A 86 40.62 2.22 14.84
CA VAL A 86 40.18 1.80 13.53
C VAL A 86 38.92 2.59 13.11
N LYS A 87 38.54 2.47 11.85
CA LYS A 87 37.38 3.15 11.28
C LYS A 87 36.36 2.14 10.75
N ALA A 88 35.11 2.49 10.86
CA ALA A 88 34.05 1.80 10.12
C ALA A 88 33.90 2.45 8.74
N ARG A 89 33.45 1.68 7.74
CA ARG A 89 33.30 2.15 6.36
C ARG A 89 31.84 2.08 5.91
N VAL A 90 31.36 3.15 5.30
CA VAL A 90 30.02 3.20 4.74
C VAL A 90 30.02 2.48 3.38
N GLU A 91 29.34 1.33 3.30
CA GLU A 91 29.27 0.50 2.10
C GLU A 91 28.14 0.94 1.17
N ALA A 92 27.00 1.34 1.74
CA ALA A 92 25.87 1.82 0.96
C ALA A 92 25.03 2.82 1.76
N VAL A 93 24.38 3.72 1.02
CA VAL A 93 23.43 4.71 1.56
C VAL A 93 22.25 4.79 0.60
N HIS A 94 21.05 4.78 1.15
CA HIS A 94 19.82 5.05 0.40
C HIS A 94 18.98 6.11 1.12
N GLY A 95 18.38 7.03 0.34
CA GLY A 95 17.55 8.10 0.88
C GLY A 95 18.35 9.20 1.56
N LYS A 96 17.75 9.86 2.55
CA LYS A 96 18.35 10.97 3.31
C LYS A 96 19.06 10.43 4.54
N VAL A 97 20.38 10.35 4.48
CA VAL A 97 21.24 9.97 5.61
C VAL A 97 22.26 11.07 5.87
N THR A 98 22.45 11.41 7.14
CA THR A 98 23.39 12.45 7.56
C THR A 98 24.39 11.91 8.56
N VAL A 99 25.57 12.53 8.59
CA VAL A 99 26.61 12.31 9.60
C VAL A 99 26.92 13.61 10.32
N THR A 100 27.07 13.52 11.63
CA THR A 100 27.62 14.58 12.46
C THR A 100 28.96 14.08 13.01
N TRP A 101 30.04 14.74 12.61
CA TRP A 101 31.40 14.36 13.04
C TRP A 101 31.65 14.71 14.49
N LYS A 102 32.50 13.96 15.16
CA LYS A 102 32.92 14.22 16.53
C LYS A 102 33.39 15.69 16.69
N GLY A 103 32.79 16.36 17.66
CA GLY A 103 33.11 17.78 17.94
C GLY A 103 32.49 18.79 17.00
N SER A 104 31.70 18.36 16.00
CA SER A 104 30.95 19.25 15.09
C SER A 104 29.51 19.42 15.57
N ALA A 105 28.95 20.62 15.41
CA ALA A 105 27.53 20.88 15.58
C ALA A 105 26.75 20.77 14.25
N VAL A 106 27.46 20.62 13.12
CA VAL A 106 26.87 20.63 11.78
C VAL A 106 26.83 19.21 11.21
N SER A 107 25.66 18.80 10.72
CA SER A 107 25.45 17.54 10.02
C SER A 107 25.70 17.71 8.52
N ALA A 108 26.31 16.73 7.89
CA ALA A 108 26.53 16.66 6.44
C ALA A 108 25.87 15.42 5.85
N PRO A 109 25.53 15.41 4.54
CA PRO A 109 25.03 14.20 3.87
C PRO A 109 26.09 13.08 3.91
N LEU A 110 25.67 11.89 4.35
CA LEU A 110 26.52 10.71 4.34
C LEU A 110 26.58 10.12 2.94
N LYS A 111 27.76 9.67 2.51
CA LYS A 111 27.99 9.05 1.21
C LYS A 111 28.73 7.71 1.35
N ARG A 112 28.57 6.83 0.35
CA ARG A 112 29.36 5.60 0.26
C ARG A 112 30.86 5.89 0.28
N GLY A 113 31.63 5.02 0.93
CA GLY A 113 33.08 5.11 1.04
C GLY A 113 33.57 6.01 2.17
N VAL A 114 32.67 6.74 2.84
CA VAL A 114 33.04 7.57 4.00
C VAL A 114 33.51 6.68 5.15
N ALA A 115 34.62 7.06 5.79
CA ALA A 115 35.15 6.40 6.97
C ALA A 115 34.64 7.08 8.23
N LEU A 116 34.03 6.31 9.13
CA LEU A 116 33.48 6.75 10.42
C LEU A 116 34.38 6.38 11.56
N SER A 117 34.51 7.26 12.53
CA SER A 117 35.36 7.13 13.73
C SER A 117 34.50 7.13 14.99
N ALA A 118 35.13 6.78 16.12
CA ALA A 118 34.49 6.92 17.43
C ALA A 118 34.15 8.40 17.72
N GLY A 119 32.90 8.66 18.10
CA GLY A 119 32.32 9.98 18.33
C GLY A 119 31.51 10.50 17.14
N ASP A 120 31.52 9.83 15.98
CA ASP A 120 30.69 10.19 14.84
C ASP A 120 29.27 9.61 14.99
N LYS A 121 28.28 10.44 14.64
CA LYS A 121 26.85 10.14 14.73
C LYS A 121 26.22 10.08 13.36
N VAL A 122 25.49 9.01 13.07
CA VAL A 122 24.76 8.79 11.82
C VAL A 122 23.27 8.80 12.08
N VAL A 123 22.50 9.49 11.22
CA VAL A 123 21.02 9.58 11.29
C VAL A 123 20.41 9.27 9.94
N THR A 124 19.47 8.32 9.92
CA THR A 124 18.66 7.97 8.75
C THR A 124 17.28 8.64 8.82
N GLY A 125 16.79 9.16 7.69
CA GLY A 125 15.43 9.68 7.54
C GLY A 125 14.38 8.60 7.27
N SER A 126 13.18 9.01 6.87
CA SER A 126 12.14 8.10 6.38
C SER A 126 12.56 7.45 5.06
N ASN A 127 12.21 6.19 4.84
CA ASN A 127 12.59 5.39 3.67
C ASN A 127 14.10 5.44 3.38
N SER A 128 14.92 5.51 4.41
CA SER A 128 16.37 5.70 4.30
C SER A 128 17.11 4.63 5.08
N THR A 129 18.22 4.14 4.52
CA THR A 129 19.04 3.10 5.12
C THR A 129 20.53 3.43 4.97
N ALA A 130 21.35 2.87 5.85
CA ALA A 130 22.79 2.89 5.72
C ALA A 130 23.39 1.53 6.07
N LEU A 131 24.27 1.02 5.23
CA LEU A 131 25.06 -0.19 5.48
C LEU A 131 26.47 0.23 5.83
N ILE A 132 26.93 -0.17 7.02
CA ILE A 132 28.22 0.20 7.57
C ILE A 132 28.99 -1.09 7.88
N ALA A 133 30.16 -1.26 7.28
CA ALA A 133 31.08 -2.34 7.56
C ALA A 133 32.06 -1.92 8.66
N LEU A 134 32.25 -2.80 9.62
CA LEU A 134 33.29 -2.68 10.61
C LEU A 134 34.60 -3.26 10.06
N ASP A 135 35.68 -3.07 10.79
CA ASP A 135 37.04 -3.42 10.35
C ASP A 135 37.33 -4.94 10.33
N ASP A 136 36.37 -5.76 10.77
CA ASP A 136 36.41 -7.22 10.76
C ASP A 136 35.36 -7.82 9.80
N ASP A 137 34.84 -7.03 8.86
CA ASP A 137 33.76 -7.37 7.92
C ASP A 137 32.39 -7.65 8.56
N SER A 138 32.23 -7.37 9.86
CA SER A 138 30.90 -7.31 10.46
C SER A 138 30.12 -6.13 9.90
N VAL A 139 28.82 -6.31 9.68
CA VAL A 139 27.99 -5.28 9.06
C VAL A 139 26.84 -4.83 9.96
N ILE A 140 26.59 -3.52 9.93
CA ILE A 140 25.46 -2.88 10.59
C ILE A 140 24.57 -2.29 9.51
N LEU A 141 23.33 -2.77 9.39
CA LEU A 141 22.28 -2.17 8.57
C LEU A 141 21.40 -1.30 9.47
N MET A 142 21.54 0.00 9.33
CA MET A 142 20.64 0.97 9.96
C MET A 142 19.32 1.01 9.17
N GLN A 143 18.21 0.94 9.89
CA GLN A 143 16.87 1.08 9.32
C GLN A 143 16.46 2.55 9.22
N GLU A 144 15.27 2.82 8.70
CA GLU A 144 14.77 4.19 8.64
C GLU A 144 14.62 4.83 10.03
N GLN A 145 14.64 6.16 10.08
CA GLN A 145 14.42 6.97 11.29
C GLN A 145 15.29 6.56 12.49
N SER A 146 16.51 6.09 12.20
CA SER A 146 17.46 5.57 13.21
C SER A 146 18.58 6.55 13.48
N GLU A 147 19.08 6.50 14.72
CA GLU A 147 20.20 7.29 15.22
C GLU A 147 21.23 6.37 15.84
N LEU A 148 22.46 6.42 15.34
CA LEU A 148 23.58 5.60 15.77
C LEU A 148 24.81 6.48 16.00
N GLU A 149 25.52 6.29 17.12
CA GLU A 149 26.79 6.90 17.41
C GLU A 149 27.83 5.82 17.71
N PHE A 150 28.98 5.89 17.07
CA PHE A 150 30.14 5.04 17.43
C PHE A 150 30.80 5.56 18.68
N THR A 151 30.67 4.83 19.79
CA THR A 151 31.31 5.22 21.06
C THR A 151 32.74 4.71 21.19
N ARG A 152 33.07 3.60 20.51
CA ARG A 152 34.40 3.00 20.43
C ARG A 152 34.61 2.30 19.10
N LEU A 153 35.77 2.43 18.52
CA LEU A 153 36.25 1.68 17.37
C LEU A 153 37.75 1.50 17.52
N ARG A 154 38.18 0.32 18.00
CA ARG A 154 39.59 0.04 18.23
C ARG A 154 39.93 -1.43 18.09
N ARG A 155 41.13 -1.75 17.66
CA ARG A 155 41.72 -3.08 17.77
C ARG A 155 42.50 -3.20 19.05
N LEU A 156 42.38 -4.34 19.70
CA LEU A 156 43.08 -4.69 20.94
C LEU A 156 44.14 -5.76 20.67
N GLY A 157 45.21 -5.73 21.49
CA GLY A 157 46.22 -6.75 21.52
C GLY A 157 46.99 -6.90 20.21
N GLY A 158 47.41 -5.79 19.59
CA GLY A 158 48.15 -5.82 18.32
C GLY A 158 47.35 -6.36 17.14
N GLY A 159 46.06 -6.04 17.09
CA GLY A 159 45.17 -6.43 15.98
C GLY A 159 44.43 -7.75 16.17
N ARG A 160 44.48 -8.38 17.34
CA ARG A 160 43.89 -9.70 17.61
C ARG A 160 42.39 -9.69 17.90
N SER A 161 41.79 -8.55 18.25
CA SER A 161 40.36 -8.43 18.57
C SER A 161 39.86 -7.04 18.24
N LEU A 162 38.65 -6.95 17.69
CA LEU A 162 37.92 -5.69 17.51
C LEU A 162 37.08 -5.42 18.79
N ASP A 163 37.21 -4.22 19.36
CA ASP A 163 36.31 -3.69 20.40
C ASP A 163 35.54 -2.52 19.79
N ALA A 164 34.26 -2.80 19.42
CA ALA A 164 33.36 -1.84 18.84
C ALA A 164 32.21 -1.52 19.79
N GLY A 165 32.05 -0.23 20.10
CA GLY A 165 30.94 0.30 20.88
C GLY A 165 30.02 1.16 20.03
N VAL A 166 28.71 0.93 20.14
CA VAL A 166 27.67 1.67 19.43
C VAL A 166 26.61 2.11 20.43
N PHE A 167 26.16 3.34 20.32
CA PHE A 167 24.98 3.84 21.00
C PHE A 167 23.85 4.02 19.98
N VAL A 168 22.69 3.42 20.24
CA VAL A 168 21.49 3.56 19.43
C VAL A 168 20.50 4.42 20.18
N GLY A 169 20.32 5.65 19.73
CA GLY A 169 19.44 6.62 20.38
C GLY A 169 17.96 6.44 20.02
N LYS A 170 17.69 6.02 18.78
CA LYS A 170 16.34 5.84 18.25
C LYS A 170 16.34 4.88 17.06
N GLY A 171 15.17 4.29 16.74
CA GLY A 171 14.96 3.49 15.54
C GLY A 171 15.46 2.06 15.69
N GLY A 172 16.10 1.51 14.66
CA GLY A 172 16.54 0.13 14.68
C GLY A 172 17.76 -0.15 13.81
N LEU A 173 18.43 -1.22 14.14
CA LEU A 173 19.49 -1.79 13.32
C LEU A 173 19.42 -3.31 13.29
N LYS A 174 19.97 -3.88 12.22
CA LYS A 174 20.35 -5.29 12.12
C LYS A 174 21.87 -5.35 12.09
N MET A 175 22.45 -6.21 12.89
CA MET A 175 23.88 -6.48 12.89
C MET A 175 24.12 -7.95 12.56
N ASP A 176 25.00 -8.19 11.60
CA ASP A 176 25.58 -9.49 11.31
C ASP A 176 27.07 -9.46 11.68
N ALA A 177 27.38 -9.93 12.87
CA ALA A 177 28.75 -10.01 13.38
C ALA A 177 29.47 -11.21 12.79
N ASN A 178 30.63 -10.98 12.19
CA ASN A 178 31.43 -12.03 11.55
C ASN A 178 32.23 -12.83 12.60
N PRO A 179 31.90 -14.10 12.87
CA PRO A 179 32.64 -14.90 13.85
C PRO A 179 33.97 -15.45 13.34
N SER A 180 34.21 -15.35 12.01
CA SER A 180 35.27 -16.11 11.34
C SER A 180 36.67 -15.49 11.52
N HIS A 181 36.78 -14.17 11.68
CA HIS A 181 38.07 -13.50 11.74
C HIS A 181 38.69 -13.49 13.13
N TYR A 182 37.88 -13.21 14.17
CA TYR A 182 38.41 -13.09 15.55
C TYR A 182 37.34 -13.56 16.55
N PRO A 183 37.48 -14.71 17.17
CA PRO A 183 36.50 -15.24 18.12
C PRO A 183 36.35 -14.41 19.39
N ASP A 184 37.33 -13.53 19.66
CA ASP A 184 37.37 -12.65 20.86
C ASP A 184 36.91 -11.22 20.56
N ASN A 185 36.30 -10.97 19.37
CA ASN A 185 35.68 -9.68 19.06
C ASN A 185 34.59 -9.36 20.07
N ASN A 186 34.51 -8.10 20.44
CA ASN A 186 33.62 -7.59 21.47
C ASN A 186 32.78 -6.44 20.90
N TYR A 187 31.49 -6.66 20.79
CA TYR A 187 30.57 -5.61 20.34
C TYR A 187 29.66 -5.23 21.49
N HIS A 188 29.65 -3.95 21.81
CA HIS A 188 28.82 -3.36 22.85
C HIS A 188 27.79 -2.43 22.21
N ILE A 189 26.54 -2.84 22.16
CA ILE A 189 25.47 -1.95 21.73
C ILE A 189 24.72 -1.43 22.95
N ARG A 190 24.70 -0.11 23.09
CA ARG A 190 24.00 0.57 24.17
C ARG A 190 22.78 1.30 23.63
N THR A 191 21.72 1.30 24.40
CA THR A 191 20.54 2.13 24.22
C THR A 191 20.27 2.90 25.52
N ALA A 192 19.23 3.74 25.53
CA ALA A 192 18.82 4.40 26.78
C ALA A 192 18.32 3.40 27.85
N ALA A 193 17.86 2.21 27.47
CA ALA A 193 17.28 1.21 28.37
C ALA A 193 18.16 -0.03 28.59
N ALA A 194 19.06 -0.37 27.66
CA ALA A 194 19.77 -1.64 27.67
C ALA A 194 21.25 -1.52 27.28
N ASN A 195 22.06 -2.44 27.82
CA ASN A 195 23.40 -2.77 27.35
C ASN A 195 23.36 -4.19 26.75
N THR A 196 23.82 -4.32 25.51
CA THR A 196 23.84 -5.57 24.76
C THR A 196 25.28 -5.93 24.42
N ALA A 197 25.76 -7.06 24.92
CA ALA A 197 27.07 -7.61 24.60
C ALA A 197 26.94 -8.78 23.65
N VAL A 198 27.67 -8.72 22.54
CA VAL A 198 27.48 -9.62 21.38
C VAL A 198 28.80 -10.31 21.04
N ARG A 199 28.72 -11.58 20.67
CA ARG A 199 29.87 -12.38 20.21
C ARG A 199 29.47 -13.19 18.99
N GLY A 200 29.86 -12.77 17.78
CA GLY A 200 29.70 -13.54 16.55
C GLY A 200 28.26 -13.94 16.24
N THR A 201 27.30 -13.02 16.31
CA THR A 201 25.87 -13.26 16.22
C THR A 201 25.18 -12.39 15.19
N GLY A 202 24.06 -12.90 14.60
CA GLY A 202 23.10 -12.12 13.84
C GLY A 202 21.93 -11.71 14.74
N PHE A 203 21.64 -10.41 14.86
CA PHE A 203 20.56 -9.92 15.71
C PHE A 203 20.00 -8.59 15.21
N ARG A 204 18.83 -8.23 15.75
CA ARG A 204 18.19 -6.93 15.53
C ARG A 204 18.01 -6.22 16.87
N ILE A 205 18.14 -4.91 16.84
CA ILE A 205 17.80 -4.03 17.95
C ILE A 205 16.78 -3.01 17.44
N GLY A 206 15.69 -2.84 18.19
CA GLY A 206 14.73 -1.76 18.00
C GLY A 206 14.68 -0.90 19.27
N VAL A 207 14.72 0.41 19.12
CA VAL A 207 14.68 1.39 20.21
C VAL A 207 13.43 2.23 20.08
N GLU A 208 12.59 2.17 21.08
CA GLU A 208 11.43 3.03 21.26
C GLU A 208 11.67 3.88 22.54
N LYS A 209 10.94 4.96 22.69
CA LYS A 209 11.17 6.04 23.67
C LYS A 209 11.85 5.60 25.00
N ASP A 210 11.30 4.61 25.70
CA ASP A 210 11.78 4.16 27.02
C ASP A 210 12.09 2.65 27.06
N SER A 211 12.09 2.00 25.91
CA SER A 211 12.31 0.57 25.78
C SER A 211 13.25 0.21 24.64
N SER A 212 13.86 -0.93 24.77
CA SER A 212 14.75 -1.52 23.78
C SER A 212 14.39 -2.99 23.63
N ARG A 213 14.18 -3.43 22.38
CA ARG A 213 14.00 -4.85 22.07
C ARG A 213 15.24 -5.39 21.37
N THR A 214 15.57 -6.63 21.66
CA THR A 214 16.68 -7.37 21.01
C THR A 214 16.14 -8.71 20.56
N GLU A 215 16.22 -9.00 19.25
CA GLU A 215 15.87 -10.30 18.66
C GLU A 215 17.13 -10.97 18.11
N VAL A 216 17.40 -12.19 18.57
CA VAL A 216 18.57 -12.96 18.16
C VAL A 216 18.21 -13.93 17.05
N LEU A 217 18.83 -13.74 15.89
CA LEU A 217 18.59 -14.52 14.68
C LEU A 217 19.58 -15.69 14.56
N LYS A 218 20.79 -15.52 15.10
CA LYS A 218 21.85 -16.54 15.11
C LYS A 218 22.74 -16.33 16.32
N GLY A 219 23.09 -17.39 17.06
CA GLY A 219 24.04 -17.38 18.16
C GLY A 219 23.44 -17.00 19.52
N LEU A 220 24.16 -16.27 20.35
CA LEU A 220 23.80 -15.92 21.72
C LEU A 220 24.16 -14.49 22.02
N VAL A 221 23.25 -13.71 22.59
CA VAL A 221 23.44 -12.30 22.96
C VAL A 221 23.09 -12.11 24.42
N SER A 222 23.93 -11.37 25.13
CA SER A 222 23.71 -11.01 26.53
C SER A 222 23.16 -9.59 26.65
N VAL A 223 21.94 -9.47 27.20
CA VAL A 223 21.21 -8.19 27.28
C VAL A 223 20.90 -7.88 28.74
N GLY A 224 21.15 -6.63 29.17
CA GLY A 224 20.92 -6.23 30.57
C GLY A 224 20.84 -4.73 30.77
N ASN A 225 20.45 -4.36 31.97
CA ASN A 225 20.52 -3.01 32.53
C ASN A 225 21.04 -3.08 33.97
N ALA A 226 20.97 -1.99 34.75
CA ALA A 226 21.38 -1.95 36.14
C ALA A 226 20.60 -2.90 37.06
N LEU A 227 19.39 -3.33 36.65
CA LEU A 227 18.45 -4.12 37.46
C LEU A 227 18.53 -5.63 37.15
N GLY A 228 19.20 -6.03 36.07
CA GLY A 228 19.35 -7.44 35.74
C GLY A 228 19.95 -7.70 34.36
N LYS A 229 20.23 -8.98 34.09
CA LYS A 229 20.84 -9.45 32.86
C LYS A 229 20.20 -10.80 32.43
N VAL A 230 20.03 -10.98 31.13
CA VAL A 230 19.59 -12.25 30.55
C VAL A 230 20.41 -12.61 29.32
N ASP A 231 20.63 -13.88 29.11
CA ASP A 231 21.24 -14.40 27.89
C ASP A 231 20.12 -14.83 26.95
N VAL A 232 20.12 -14.26 25.75
CA VAL A 232 19.08 -14.45 24.73
C VAL A 232 19.64 -15.36 23.65
N PRO A 233 19.16 -16.61 23.56
CA PRO A 233 19.62 -17.55 22.54
C PRO A 233 19.00 -17.30 21.18
N GLU A 234 19.49 -17.98 20.17
CA GLU A 234 18.98 -17.97 18.81
C GLU A 234 17.48 -18.24 18.76
N ASN A 235 16.75 -17.51 17.92
CA ASN A 235 15.29 -17.53 17.75
C ASN A 235 14.49 -17.04 18.97
N PHE A 236 15.13 -16.31 19.88
CA PHE A 236 14.48 -15.65 21.00
C PHE A 236 14.72 -14.15 20.96
N GLY A 237 13.89 -13.43 21.67
CA GLY A 237 14.03 -11.99 21.88
C GLY A 237 13.73 -11.59 23.32
N THR A 238 14.17 -10.41 23.71
CA THR A 238 13.87 -9.78 25.00
C THR A 238 13.52 -8.31 24.81
N VAL A 239 12.79 -7.77 25.76
CA VAL A 239 12.51 -6.33 25.89
C VAL A 239 13.04 -5.85 27.21
N VAL A 240 13.69 -4.70 27.18
CA VAL A 240 14.21 -4.01 28.36
C VAL A 240 13.61 -2.62 28.43
N THR A 241 13.03 -2.27 29.56
CA THR A 241 12.64 -0.91 29.89
C THR A 241 13.63 -0.33 30.87
N ARG A 242 13.71 1.01 30.95
CA ARG A 242 14.68 1.68 31.81
C ARG A 242 14.55 1.28 33.29
N ASP A 243 13.30 1.12 33.77
CA ASP A 243 12.96 0.98 35.18
C ASP A 243 12.61 -0.46 35.58
N ALA A 244 12.83 -1.45 34.71
CA ALA A 244 12.59 -2.85 35.00
C ALA A 244 13.73 -3.74 34.50
N PRO A 245 13.93 -4.93 35.10
CA PRO A 245 14.91 -5.89 34.59
C PRO A 245 14.46 -6.41 33.20
N PRO A 246 15.38 -6.94 32.38
CA PRO A 246 15.03 -7.55 31.09
C PRO A 246 13.94 -8.61 31.24
N VAL A 247 12.99 -8.62 30.30
CA VAL A 247 11.99 -9.68 30.20
C VAL A 247 12.71 -11.01 29.90
N LYS A 248 12.28 -12.11 30.52
CA LYS A 248 12.81 -13.43 30.18
C LYS A 248 12.71 -13.66 28.66
N PRO A 249 13.72 -14.32 28.05
CA PRO A 249 13.72 -14.55 26.61
C PRO A 249 12.43 -15.20 26.12
N VAL A 250 11.78 -14.58 25.12
CA VAL A 250 10.54 -15.04 24.48
C VAL A 250 10.89 -15.58 23.10
N LYS A 251 10.36 -16.76 22.76
CA LYS A 251 10.55 -17.35 21.44
C LYS A 251 9.95 -16.46 20.37
N LEU A 252 10.70 -16.13 19.33
CA LEU A 252 10.24 -15.33 18.20
C LEU A 252 9.13 -16.05 17.44
N LEU A 253 8.14 -15.32 17.00
CA LEU A 253 7.05 -15.85 16.17
C LEU A 253 7.60 -16.42 14.85
N ALA A 254 6.93 -17.43 14.33
CA ALA A 254 7.21 -17.96 13.00
C ALA A 254 7.01 -16.89 11.91
N ALA A 255 7.62 -17.10 10.76
CA ALA A 255 7.37 -16.28 9.58
C ALA A 255 5.88 -16.35 9.19
N PRO A 256 5.21 -15.23 8.85
CA PRO A 256 3.84 -15.27 8.35
C PRO A 256 3.77 -15.94 6.98
N ASP A 257 2.60 -16.51 6.66
CA ASP A 257 2.32 -17.03 5.33
C ASP A 257 2.09 -15.85 4.36
N LEU A 258 2.81 -15.85 3.23
CA LEU A 258 2.72 -14.85 2.20
C LEU A 258 1.98 -15.31 0.93
N SER A 259 1.35 -16.48 0.94
CA SER A 259 0.56 -17.01 -0.19
C SER A 259 -0.61 -16.09 -0.58
N VAL A 260 -1.06 -15.24 0.36
CA VAL A 260 -2.09 -14.22 0.14
C VAL A 260 -1.63 -13.03 -0.70
N LEU A 261 -0.32 -12.84 -0.88
CA LEU A 261 0.21 -11.77 -1.72
C LEU A 261 0.16 -12.20 -3.20
N PRO A 262 -0.51 -11.43 -4.07
CA PRO A 262 -0.51 -11.72 -5.49
C PRO A 262 0.89 -11.50 -6.08
N SER A 263 1.30 -12.38 -6.99
CA SER A 263 2.58 -12.22 -7.71
C SER A 263 2.59 -11.00 -8.64
N ARG A 264 1.40 -10.53 -9.06
CA ARG A 264 1.21 -9.35 -9.92
C ARG A 264 0.06 -8.50 -9.39
N ILE A 265 0.28 -7.20 -9.26
CA ILE A 265 -0.71 -6.20 -8.84
C ILE A 265 -1.03 -5.33 -10.05
N ARG A 266 -2.27 -5.43 -10.53
CA ARG A 266 -2.74 -4.70 -11.71
C ARG A 266 -3.63 -3.51 -11.38
N TYR A 267 -4.17 -3.45 -10.16
CA TYR A 267 -5.05 -2.38 -9.73
C TYR A 267 -4.54 -1.76 -8.44
N LEU A 268 -4.44 -0.45 -8.41
CA LEU A 268 -4.02 0.34 -7.25
C LEU A 268 -5.15 1.33 -6.87
N PRO A 269 -5.34 1.61 -5.57
CA PRO A 269 -4.63 1.04 -4.42
C PRO A 269 -4.99 -0.43 -4.17
N ALA A 270 -4.01 -1.25 -3.78
CA ALA A 270 -4.25 -2.65 -3.42
C ALA A 270 -4.22 -2.82 -1.89
N VAL A 271 -5.27 -3.41 -1.33
CA VAL A 271 -5.35 -3.70 0.11
C VAL A 271 -5.11 -5.19 0.32
N ILE A 272 -4.10 -5.52 1.10
CA ILE A 272 -3.70 -6.89 1.41
C ILE A 272 -3.96 -7.17 2.88
N LYS A 273 -4.72 -8.21 3.17
CA LYS A 273 -4.94 -8.72 4.53
C LYS A 273 -3.94 -9.83 4.80
N LEU A 274 -3.24 -9.74 5.93
CA LEU A 274 -2.28 -10.74 6.38
C LEU A 274 -2.90 -11.62 7.44
N ASP A 275 -2.72 -12.92 7.30
CA ASP A 275 -3.00 -13.91 8.30
C ASP A 275 -1.66 -14.47 8.81
N GLY A 276 -1.43 -14.40 10.11
CA GLY A 276 -0.14 -14.72 10.69
C GLY A 276 -0.19 -15.82 11.73
N PRO A 277 0.97 -16.18 12.27
CA PRO A 277 1.08 -17.21 13.29
C PRO A 277 0.32 -16.83 14.56
N ALA A 278 -0.10 -17.85 15.29
CA ALA A 278 -0.75 -17.66 16.59
C ALA A 278 0.13 -16.79 17.53
N GLY A 279 -0.51 -15.81 18.17
CA GLY A 279 0.18 -14.84 19.04
C GLY A 279 0.61 -13.54 18.33
N ALA A 280 0.45 -13.41 17.03
CA ALA A 280 0.66 -12.16 16.32
C ALA A 280 -0.34 -11.08 16.77
N ARG A 281 0.16 -9.86 16.97
CA ARG A 281 -0.61 -8.65 17.32
C ARG A 281 -0.50 -7.57 16.27
N GLY A 282 0.32 -7.80 15.25
CA GLY A 282 0.56 -6.91 14.14
C GLY A 282 1.71 -7.44 13.29
N TYR A 283 2.07 -6.64 12.30
CA TYR A 283 3.11 -6.98 11.34
C TYR A 283 3.98 -5.76 11.06
N HIS A 284 5.27 -6.03 10.84
CA HIS A 284 6.19 -5.08 10.25
C HIS A 284 6.37 -5.43 8.78
N VAL A 285 5.92 -4.55 7.88
CA VAL A 285 5.96 -4.72 6.42
C VAL A 285 6.99 -3.78 5.83
N GLN A 286 7.91 -4.33 5.07
CA GLN A 286 8.90 -3.58 4.31
C GLN A 286 8.79 -3.97 2.83
N VAL A 287 8.78 -2.96 1.94
CA VAL A 287 8.82 -3.14 0.49
C VAL A 287 10.04 -2.41 -0.03
N ALA A 288 10.82 -3.07 -0.85
CA ALA A 288 12.08 -2.55 -1.39
C ALA A 288 12.24 -2.86 -2.89
N ARG A 289 13.12 -2.13 -3.56
CA ARG A 289 13.48 -2.39 -4.96
C ARG A 289 14.62 -3.40 -5.11
N ASP A 290 15.17 -3.89 -4.00
CA ASP A 290 16.30 -4.83 -3.95
C ASP A 290 16.09 -5.89 -2.87
N ALA A 291 16.71 -7.06 -3.05
CA ALA A 291 16.58 -8.22 -2.15
C ALA A 291 17.24 -7.98 -0.77
N GLU A 292 18.20 -7.08 -0.71
CA GLU A 292 18.95 -6.71 0.51
C GLU A 292 18.16 -5.74 1.38
N PHE A 293 17.04 -5.17 0.87
CA PHE A 293 16.23 -4.15 1.54
C PHE A 293 17.02 -2.87 1.87
N MET A 294 17.91 -2.49 0.96
CA MET A 294 18.60 -1.21 1.00
C MET A 294 17.74 -0.08 0.42
N LYS A 295 17.01 -0.34 -0.67
CA LYS A 295 16.17 0.65 -1.37
C LYS A 295 14.71 0.50 -0.94
N ILE A 296 14.46 0.77 0.32
CA ILE A 296 13.10 0.70 0.90
C ILE A 296 12.23 1.79 0.30
N VAL A 297 11.04 1.42 -0.16
CA VAL A 297 10.00 2.31 -0.68
C VAL A 297 8.78 2.38 0.24
N LEU A 298 8.63 1.39 1.13
CA LEU A 298 7.59 1.36 2.14
C LEU A 298 8.11 0.61 3.37
N ASP A 299 7.96 1.24 4.55
CA ASP A 299 8.23 0.64 5.85
C ASP A 299 7.08 0.99 6.78
N ARG A 300 6.30 0.01 7.25
CA ARG A 300 5.09 0.22 8.03
C ARG A 300 4.87 -0.87 9.07
N LYS A 301 4.52 -0.44 10.28
CA LYS A 301 3.94 -1.32 11.30
C LYS A 301 2.42 -1.23 11.21
N ILE A 302 1.76 -2.37 11.05
CA ILE A 302 0.32 -2.51 10.82
C ILE A 302 -0.29 -3.53 11.77
N LYS A 303 -1.64 -3.55 11.88
CA LYS A 303 -2.35 -4.59 12.62
C LYS A 303 -2.56 -5.84 11.77
N GLU A 304 -3.33 -5.75 10.69
CA GLU A 304 -3.68 -6.89 9.83
C GLU A 304 -3.71 -6.57 8.33
N ARG A 305 -3.86 -5.31 7.97
CA ARG A 305 -3.99 -4.88 6.56
C ARG A 305 -2.97 -3.82 6.22
N PHE A 306 -2.36 -3.94 5.06
CA PHE A 306 -1.55 -2.87 4.50
C PHE A 306 -2.04 -2.51 3.10
N MET A 307 -1.81 -1.27 2.74
CA MET A 307 -2.19 -0.71 1.46
C MET A 307 -0.93 -0.43 0.65
N ILE A 308 -0.93 -0.92 -0.57
CA ILE A 308 -0.01 -0.50 -1.62
C ILE A 308 -0.73 0.61 -2.36
N ASP A 309 -0.19 1.80 -2.22
CA ASP A 309 -0.85 3.01 -2.67
C ASP A 309 -0.60 3.27 -4.17
N GLN A 310 -1.41 4.18 -4.73
CA GLN A 310 -1.38 4.51 -6.15
C GLN A 310 -0.06 5.16 -6.60
N ALA A 311 0.69 5.76 -5.67
CA ALA A 311 1.96 6.40 -5.96
C ALA A 311 3.10 5.40 -6.24
N LEU A 312 2.91 4.08 -5.94
CA LEU A 312 3.95 3.09 -6.21
C LEU A 312 4.09 2.86 -7.73
N PRO A 313 5.24 3.17 -8.35
CA PRO A 313 5.45 2.98 -9.79
C PRO A 313 5.42 1.51 -10.21
N ASP A 314 5.16 1.24 -11.48
CA ASP A 314 5.31 -0.11 -12.04
C ASP A 314 6.73 -0.61 -11.89
N GLY A 315 6.88 -1.93 -11.68
CA GLY A 315 8.16 -2.58 -11.48
C GLY A 315 8.11 -3.74 -10.49
N SER A 316 9.23 -4.44 -10.37
CA SER A 316 9.39 -5.55 -9.43
C SER A 316 9.81 -5.04 -8.05
N TYR A 317 9.21 -5.62 -7.01
CA TYR A 317 9.46 -5.26 -5.62
C TYR A 317 9.69 -6.51 -4.78
N HIS A 318 10.58 -6.39 -3.80
CA HIS A 318 10.80 -7.36 -2.74
C HIS A 318 10.00 -6.95 -1.51
N VAL A 319 9.36 -7.92 -0.88
CA VAL A 319 8.56 -7.72 0.33
C VAL A 319 9.13 -8.56 1.45
N ARG A 320 9.29 -7.96 2.62
CA ARG A 320 9.63 -8.64 3.86
C ARG A 320 8.58 -8.32 4.91
N ILE A 321 8.02 -9.36 5.51
CA ILE A 321 7.00 -9.24 6.55
C ILE A 321 7.43 -10.04 7.76
N ARG A 322 7.28 -9.43 8.95
CA ARG A 322 7.51 -10.05 10.25
C ARG A 322 6.26 -9.92 11.10
N ALA A 323 5.84 -10.99 11.74
CA ALA A 323 4.80 -10.92 12.75
C ALA A 323 5.36 -10.32 14.04
N MET A 324 4.62 -9.43 14.69
CA MET A 324 4.98 -8.85 15.97
C MET A 324 4.13 -9.45 17.09
N ASP A 325 4.76 -9.82 18.21
CA ASP A 325 4.07 -10.32 19.39
C ASP A 325 3.50 -9.19 20.27
N ARG A 326 2.91 -9.54 21.42
CA ARG A 326 2.38 -8.58 22.40
C ARG A 326 3.44 -7.65 23.03
N ASN A 327 4.73 -8.05 22.99
CA ASN A 327 5.83 -7.27 23.51
C ASN A 327 6.49 -6.40 22.42
N GLY A 328 5.98 -6.45 21.18
CA GLY A 328 6.55 -5.77 20.04
C GLY A 328 7.78 -6.46 19.44
N LEU A 329 8.12 -7.68 19.89
CA LEU A 329 9.22 -8.47 19.32
C LEU A 329 8.85 -8.90 17.90
N GLU A 330 9.74 -8.63 16.95
CA GLU A 330 9.58 -9.02 15.55
C GLU A 330 10.04 -10.47 15.35
N GLY A 331 9.14 -11.30 14.79
CA GLY A 331 9.39 -12.69 14.47
C GLY A 331 10.37 -12.90 13.32
N LYS A 332 10.33 -14.12 12.74
CA LYS A 332 11.14 -14.49 11.59
C LYS A 332 10.70 -13.77 10.33
N ASP A 333 11.66 -13.49 9.43
CA ASP A 333 11.39 -12.88 8.15
C ASP A 333 10.62 -13.84 7.24
N ALA A 334 9.51 -13.38 6.64
CA ALA A 334 8.93 -13.96 5.45
C ALA A 334 9.24 -13.02 4.27
N ASN A 335 9.80 -13.56 3.20
CA ASN A 335 10.20 -12.80 2.02
C ASN A 335 9.50 -13.33 0.78
N THR A 336 9.05 -12.41 -0.09
CA THR A 336 8.52 -12.73 -1.42
C THR A 336 8.74 -11.54 -2.36
N THR A 337 8.27 -11.68 -3.60
CA THR A 337 8.31 -10.62 -4.61
C THR A 337 6.94 -10.43 -5.22
N PHE A 338 6.63 -9.23 -5.68
CA PHE A 338 5.50 -8.96 -6.55
C PHE A 338 5.87 -7.97 -7.65
N LEU A 339 5.13 -8.04 -8.75
CA LEU A 339 5.21 -7.10 -9.87
C LEU A 339 4.04 -6.13 -9.78
N VAL A 340 4.30 -4.83 -9.78
CA VAL A 340 3.29 -3.81 -10.06
C VAL A 340 3.25 -3.59 -11.58
N ASP A 341 2.07 -3.76 -12.17
CA ASP A 341 1.80 -3.62 -13.59
C ASP A 341 0.40 -3.00 -13.73
N ALA A 342 0.30 -1.77 -13.24
CA ALA A 342 -0.97 -1.06 -13.05
C ALA A 342 -1.16 0.12 -14.02
N ARG A 343 -0.17 0.43 -14.84
CA ARG A 343 -0.20 1.57 -15.76
C ARG A 343 -0.08 1.18 -17.23
N PRO A 344 -0.72 1.97 -18.12
CA PRO A 344 -1.61 3.08 -17.84
C PRO A 344 -2.88 2.64 -17.11
N GLU A 345 -3.42 3.49 -16.23
CA GLU A 345 -4.63 3.16 -15.46
C GLU A 345 -5.85 3.04 -16.39
N PRO A 346 -6.84 2.19 -16.05
CA PRO A 346 -8.08 2.14 -16.82
C PRO A 346 -8.85 3.46 -16.69
N PRO A 347 -9.52 3.94 -17.75
CA PRO A 347 -10.27 5.17 -17.69
C PRO A 347 -11.53 5.03 -16.85
N ILE A 348 -11.99 6.15 -16.29
CA ILE A 348 -13.30 6.22 -15.62
C ILE A 348 -14.39 6.37 -16.69
N VAL A 349 -15.31 5.41 -16.76
CA VAL A 349 -16.44 5.46 -17.69
C VAL A 349 -17.39 6.59 -17.30
N ARG A 350 -17.84 7.35 -18.31
CA ARG A 350 -18.81 8.45 -18.19
C ARG A 350 -20.20 8.06 -18.70
N LYS A 351 -20.25 7.30 -19.82
CA LYS A 351 -21.49 6.80 -20.40
C LYS A 351 -21.30 5.38 -20.95
N PRO A 352 -22.36 4.55 -20.86
CA PRO A 352 -23.53 4.74 -20.03
C PRO A 352 -23.19 4.59 -18.55
N LEU A 353 -23.92 5.27 -17.67
CA LEU A 353 -23.79 5.10 -16.22
C LEU A 353 -24.50 3.81 -15.78
N PRO A 354 -24.08 3.16 -14.70
CA PRO A 354 -24.78 2.01 -14.14
C PRO A 354 -26.25 2.33 -13.84
N GLY A 355 -27.16 1.45 -14.29
CA GLY A 355 -28.60 1.63 -14.10
C GLY A 355 -29.29 2.54 -15.11
N THR A 356 -28.58 3.07 -16.11
CA THR A 356 -29.21 3.79 -17.23
C THR A 356 -30.07 2.82 -18.06
N VAL A 357 -31.32 3.18 -18.32
CA VAL A 357 -32.20 2.45 -19.26
C VAL A 357 -31.77 2.79 -20.69
N LEU A 358 -31.45 1.78 -21.47
CA LEU A 358 -30.98 1.87 -22.84
C LEU A 358 -31.95 1.12 -23.76
N HIS A 359 -32.08 1.59 -24.98
CA HIS A 359 -32.85 0.91 -26.02
C HIS A 359 -31.97 0.53 -27.21
N ALA A 360 -32.33 -0.52 -27.90
CA ALA A 360 -31.61 -1.00 -29.07
C ALA A 360 -31.47 0.10 -30.15
N GLY A 361 -30.26 0.21 -30.70
CA GLY A 361 -29.92 1.25 -31.66
C GLY A 361 -28.50 1.78 -31.39
N ASP A 362 -28.26 2.98 -31.84
CA ASP A 362 -26.93 3.63 -31.68
C ASP A 362 -26.76 4.12 -30.27
N LEU A 363 -25.84 3.46 -29.52
CA LEU A 363 -25.49 3.79 -28.17
C LEU A 363 -24.12 4.49 -28.13
N GLU A 364 -24.04 5.55 -27.34
CA GLU A 364 -22.82 6.28 -27.09
C GLU A 364 -22.13 5.73 -25.83
N PHE A 365 -20.84 5.35 -25.97
CA PHE A 365 -19.96 4.99 -24.88
C PHE A 365 -18.89 6.06 -24.74
N SER A 366 -18.65 6.55 -23.52
CA SER A 366 -17.62 7.55 -23.30
C SER A 366 -16.93 7.39 -21.95
N TRP A 367 -15.69 7.87 -21.87
CA TRP A 367 -14.83 7.77 -20.68
C TRP A 367 -13.98 9.02 -20.48
N ALA A 368 -13.34 9.12 -19.33
CA ALA A 368 -12.43 10.21 -19.03
C ALA A 368 -11.07 9.99 -19.70
N GLN A 369 -10.45 11.08 -20.14
CA GLN A 369 -9.07 11.06 -20.60
C GLN A 369 -8.15 10.61 -19.45
N VAL A 370 -7.24 9.70 -19.75
CA VAL A 370 -6.12 9.31 -18.89
C VAL A 370 -4.87 10.06 -19.33
N GLU A 371 -4.07 10.52 -18.37
CA GLU A 371 -2.82 11.24 -18.65
C GLU A 371 -1.87 10.34 -19.47
N ASP A 372 -1.20 10.91 -20.46
CA ASP A 372 -0.26 10.22 -21.37
C ASP A 372 -0.87 9.01 -22.11
N VAL A 373 -2.18 9.05 -22.40
CA VAL A 373 -2.90 8.01 -23.15
C VAL A 373 -3.70 8.65 -24.28
N GLU A 374 -3.44 8.24 -25.52
CA GLU A 374 -4.16 8.69 -26.71
C GLU A 374 -5.10 7.63 -27.28
N SER A 375 -4.93 6.35 -26.93
CA SER A 375 -5.72 5.26 -27.47
C SER A 375 -6.19 4.29 -26.40
N TYR A 376 -7.36 3.69 -26.67
CA TYR A 376 -8.07 2.79 -25.76
C TYR A 376 -8.55 1.57 -26.50
N LEU A 377 -8.49 0.41 -25.87
CA LEU A 377 -9.19 -0.79 -26.35
C LEU A 377 -10.58 -0.80 -25.73
N PHE A 378 -11.61 -0.59 -26.55
CA PHE A 378 -13.01 -0.78 -26.17
C PHE A 378 -13.43 -2.21 -26.50
N GLU A 379 -14.09 -2.87 -25.56
CA GLU A 379 -14.61 -4.23 -25.73
C GLU A 379 -16.09 -4.29 -25.28
N LEU A 380 -16.95 -4.92 -26.09
CA LEU A 380 -18.35 -5.20 -25.81
C LEU A 380 -18.61 -6.70 -26.00
N SER A 381 -19.19 -7.36 -25.00
CA SER A 381 -19.44 -8.79 -25.00
C SER A 381 -20.81 -9.15 -24.42
N GLY A 382 -21.38 -10.25 -24.83
CA GLY A 382 -22.52 -10.89 -24.15
C GLY A 382 -22.09 -11.59 -22.85
N ASP A 383 -20.81 -11.89 -22.68
CA ASP A 383 -20.26 -12.60 -21.53
C ASP A 383 -19.39 -11.67 -20.68
N GLN A 384 -19.49 -11.80 -19.37
CA GLN A 384 -18.77 -10.96 -18.41
C GLN A 384 -17.24 -11.15 -18.44
N ASP A 385 -16.75 -12.29 -18.87
CA ASP A 385 -15.33 -12.65 -18.98
C ASP A 385 -14.68 -12.20 -20.29
N PHE A 386 -15.48 -11.71 -21.26
CA PHE A 386 -15.03 -11.28 -22.58
C PHE A 386 -14.34 -12.37 -23.41
N GLY A 387 -14.64 -13.63 -23.15
CA GLY A 387 -14.08 -14.75 -23.92
C GLY A 387 -14.40 -14.68 -25.41
N HIS A 388 -15.58 -14.13 -25.75
CA HIS A 388 -16.06 -13.92 -27.12
C HIS A 388 -16.62 -12.50 -27.28
N ALA A 389 -15.76 -11.50 -27.25
CA ALA A 389 -16.17 -10.12 -27.43
C ALA A 389 -16.80 -9.90 -28.82
N LYS A 390 -18.03 -9.37 -28.86
CA LYS A 390 -18.73 -8.96 -30.12
C LYS A 390 -17.99 -7.79 -30.79
N VAL A 391 -17.49 -6.87 -29.99
CA VAL A 391 -16.68 -5.73 -30.43
C VAL A 391 -15.38 -5.73 -29.63
N SER A 392 -14.26 -5.59 -30.34
CA SER A 392 -12.94 -5.37 -29.76
C SER A 392 -12.21 -4.40 -30.68
N GLN A 393 -12.19 -3.11 -30.31
CA GLN A 393 -11.74 -2.04 -31.20
C GLN A 393 -10.83 -1.06 -30.47
N ILE A 394 -9.73 -0.68 -31.13
CA ILE A 394 -8.87 0.42 -30.66
C ILE A 394 -9.50 1.74 -31.10
N VAL A 395 -9.77 2.59 -30.13
CA VAL A 395 -10.37 3.92 -30.31
C VAL A 395 -9.34 4.99 -29.95
N ARG A 396 -9.15 5.95 -30.84
CA ARG A 396 -8.43 7.19 -30.51
C ARG A 396 -9.44 8.21 -30.06
N GLY A 397 -9.20 8.81 -28.91
CA GLY A 397 -10.17 9.68 -28.22
C GLY A 397 -10.94 8.96 -27.11
N THR A 398 -11.96 9.58 -26.60
CA THR A 398 -12.64 9.23 -25.34
C THR A 398 -14.08 8.79 -25.50
N ASP A 399 -14.52 8.46 -26.71
CA ASP A 399 -15.89 8.05 -27.01
C ASP A 399 -15.97 7.14 -28.24
N ILE A 400 -17.04 6.37 -28.32
CA ILE A 400 -17.42 5.53 -29.48
C ILE A 400 -18.95 5.39 -29.51
N SER A 401 -19.51 5.44 -30.72
CA SER A 401 -20.92 5.12 -30.95
C SER A 401 -21.04 3.80 -31.72
N LEU A 402 -21.89 2.90 -31.25
CA LEU A 402 -22.09 1.57 -31.81
C LEU A 402 -23.59 1.21 -31.83
N SER A 403 -24.03 0.55 -32.88
CA SER A 403 -25.38 -0.05 -32.91
C SER A 403 -25.37 -1.34 -32.09
N VAL A 404 -26.22 -1.38 -31.07
CA VAL A 404 -26.29 -2.48 -30.09
C VAL A 404 -27.71 -3.05 -30.10
N ASP A 405 -27.83 -4.38 -30.27
CA ASP A 405 -29.10 -5.09 -30.22
C ASP A 405 -29.63 -5.19 -28.78
N GLN A 406 -30.92 -5.43 -28.63
CA GLN A 406 -31.54 -5.74 -27.34
C GLN A 406 -30.86 -6.93 -26.66
N GLY A 407 -30.73 -6.86 -25.32
CA GLY A 407 -30.14 -7.92 -24.52
C GLY A 407 -29.26 -7.41 -23.36
N THR A 408 -28.64 -8.36 -22.68
CA THR A 408 -27.64 -8.05 -21.63
C THR A 408 -26.27 -8.03 -22.28
N TRP A 409 -25.55 -6.93 -22.04
CA TRP A 409 -24.19 -6.71 -22.52
C TRP A 409 -23.27 -6.31 -21.40
N TYR A 410 -21.99 -6.59 -21.60
CA TYR A 410 -20.88 -6.15 -20.74
C TYR A 410 -19.89 -5.38 -21.59
N PHE A 411 -19.38 -4.29 -21.06
CA PHE A 411 -18.34 -3.54 -21.74
C PHE A 411 -17.24 -3.13 -20.77
N ARG A 412 -16.04 -2.92 -21.30
CA ARG A 412 -14.89 -2.42 -20.56
C ARG A 412 -13.98 -1.63 -21.49
N VAL A 413 -13.16 -0.77 -20.89
CA VAL A 413 -12.20 0.05 -21.62
C VAL A 413 -10.83 -0.13 -20.99
N THR A 414 -9.82 -0.36 -21.83
CA THR A 414 -8.42 -0.53 -21.44
C THR A 414 -7.59 0.58 -22.04
N SER A 415 -6.81 1.30 -21.23
CA SER A 415 -5.87 2.31 -21.73
C SER A 415 -4.69 1.66 -22.43
N ILE A 416 -4.18 2.29 -23.50
CA ILE A 416 -3.00 1.86 -24.26
C ILE A 416 -2.01 3.02 -24.24
N ALA A 417 -0.84 2.80 -23.65
CA ALA A 417 0.26 3.77 -23.65
C ALA A 417 0.82 3.98 -25.07
N ASP A 418 1.55 5.06 -25.29
CA ASP A 418 2.13 5.42 -26.59
C ASP A 418 3.13 4.39 -27.13
N ASP A 419 3.76 3.62 -26.22
CA ASP A 419 4.64 2.48 -26.57
C ASP A 419 3.86 1.21 -26.97
N GLY A 420 2.52 1.25 -26.99
CA GLY A 420 1.63 0.14 -27.30
C GLY A 420 1.34 -0.80 -26.13
N ARG A 421 1.89 -0.55 -24.95
CA ARG A 421 1.64 -1.35 -23.74
C ARG A 421 0.23 -1.12 -23.25
N LYS A 422 -0.52 -2.21 -23.05
CA LYS A 422 -1.88 -2.19 -22.51
C LYS A 422 -1.83 -2.23 -21.00
N GLY A 423 -2.52 -1.30 -20.37
CA GLY A 423 -2.77 -1.31 -18.92
C GLY A 423 -3.71 -2.43 -18.49
N PRO A 424 -4.09 -2.47 -17.22
CA PRO A 424 -5.15 -3.35 -16.75
C PRO A 424 -6.48 -2.98 -17.44
N PRO A 425 -7.32 -3.97 -17.79
CA PRO A 425 -8.66 -3.68 -18.31
C PRO A 425 -9.50 -2.99 -17.24
N GLY A 426 -10.36 -2.07 -17.66
CA GLY A 426 -11.35 -1.47 -16.77
C GLY A 426 -12.31 -2.52 -16.20
N HIS A 427 -13.03 -2.15 -15.15
CA HIS A 427 -14.06 -3.03 -14.60
C HIS A 427 -15.10 -3.34 -15.67
N SER A 428 -15.56 -4.59 -15.71
CA SER A 428 -16.68 -5.01 -16.54
C SER A 428 -17.96 -4.33 -16.04
N LEU A 429 -18.58 -3.52 -16.90
CA LEU A 429 -19.83 -2.82 -16.61
C LEU A 429 -20.96 -3.51 -17.37
N LYS A 430 -21.99 -3.94 -16.62
CA LYS A 430 -23.21 -4.53 -17.17
C LYS A 430 -24.15 -3.42 -17.65
N ILE A 431 -24.70 -3.57 -18.85
CA ILE A 431 -25.81 -2.77 -19.37
C ILE A 431 -26.93 -3.69 -19.81
N GLU A 432 -28.16 -3.19 -19.72
CA GLU A 432 -29.36 -3.87 -20.23
C GLU A 432 -29.98 -2.99 -21.30
N VAL A 433 -30.12 -3.57 -22.49
CA VAL A 433 -30.62 -2.88 -23.66
C VAL A 433 -32.01 -3.43 -23.96
N LEU A 434 -33.04 -2.60 -23.81
CA LEU A 434 -34.41 -2.94 -24.04
C LEU A 434 -34.74 -2.92 -25.55
N PRO A 435 -35.78 -3.65 -25.99
CA PRO A 435 -36.26 -3.53 -27.35
C PRO A 435 -36.84 -2.13 -27.59
N VAL A 436 -36.74 -1.63 -28.81
CA VAL A 436 -37.48 -0.45 -29.24
C VAL A 436 -38.97 -0.80 -29.28
N PRO A 437 -39.87 0.03 -28.69
CA PRO A 437 -41.30 -0.21 -28.77
C PRO A 437 -41.77 -0.34 -30.21
N PRO A 438 -42.47 -1.44 -30.58
CA PRO A 438 -42.88 -1.68 -31.96
C PRO A 438 -44.01 -0.74 -32.38
N VAL A 439 -44.06 -0.43 -33.67
CA VAL A 439 -45.11 0.41 -34.25
C VAL A 439 -46.46 -0.31 -34.20
N PRO A 440 -47.54 0.33 -33.68
CA PRO A 440 -48.87 -0.27 -33.64
C PRO A 440 -49.45 -0.43 -35.05
N GLN A 441 -50.18 -1.52 -35.27
CA GLN A 441 -50.92 -1.70 -36.52
C GLN A 441 -52.23 -0.94 -36.47
N ALA A 442 -52.35 0.12 -37.29
CA ALA A 442 -53.55 0.92 -37.38
C ALA A 442 -54.66 0.20 -38.13
N LYS A 443 -55.88 0.40 -37.67
CA LYS A 443 -57.09 0.04 -38.40
C LYS A 443 -57.56 1.20 -39.33
N PRO A 444 -58.29 0.96 -40.38
CA PRO A 444 -58.85 2.04 -41.18
C PRO A 444 -59.66 3.04 -40.33
N PRO A 445 -59.46 4.35 -40.52
CA PRO A 445 -60.19 5.37 -39.77
C PRO A 445 -61.73 5.23 -40.05
N ALA A 446 -62.53 5.38 -39.00
CA ALA A 446 -63.96 5.38 -39.03
C ALA A 446 -64.57 6.73 -38.63
N THR A 447 -65.73 7.04 -39.09
CA THR A 447 -66.50 8.21 -38.64
C THR A 447 -67.81 7.72 -38.00
N GLU A 448 -67.95 7.97 -36.68
CA GLU A 448 -69.14 7.59 -35.91
C GLU A 448 -69.63 8.78 -35.11
N GLU A 449 -70.97 9.02 -35.13
CA GLU A 449 -71.57 10.13 -34.36
C GLU A 449 -70.90 11.51 -34.53
N GLY A 450 -70.46 11.79 -35.77
CA GLY A 450 -69.77 13.07 -36.05
C GLY A 450 -68.35 13.19 -35.51
N LYS A 451 -67.71 12.08 -35.02
CA LYS A 451 -66.34 12.00 -34.57
C LYS A 451 -65.49 11.15 -35.49
N LEU A 452 -64.23 11.51 -35.65
CA LEU A 452 -63.22 10.67 -36.28
C LEU A 452 -62.70 9.69 -35.26
N ILE A 453 -62.80 8.39 -35.50
CA ILE A 453 -62.29 7.32 -34.65
C ILE A 453 -61.06 6.70 -35.31
N LEU A 454 -59.96 6.78 -34.67
CA LEU A 454 -58.73 6.06 -35.01
C LEU A 454 -58.51 4.94 -33.98
N ALA A 455 -58.29 3.75 -34.44
CA ALA A 455 -58.05 2.57 -33.62
C ALA A 455 -56.88 1.76 -34.17
N TRP A 456 -56.24 1.04 -33.31
CA TRP A 456 -55.10 0.19 -33.65
C TRP A 456 -55.07 -1.08 -32.81
N GLN A 457 -54.16 -1.99 -33.13
CA GLN A 457 -53.96 -3.18 -32.32
C GLN A 457 -53.12 -2.81 -31.07
N ALA A 458 -53.59 -3.21 -29.89
CA ALA A 458 -52.83 -3.06 -28.66
C ALA A 458 -51.51 -3.83 -28.73
N VAL A 459 -50.44 -3.24 -28.25
CA VAL A 459 -49.10 -3.80 -28.25
C VAL A 459 -48.71 -4.11 -26.79
N ASN A 460 -48.20 -5.32 -26.56
CA ASN A 460 -47.73 -5.71 -25.21
C ASN A 460 -46.44 -4.95 -24.84
N GLY A 461 -46.29 -4.59 -23.56
CA GLY A 461 -45.13 -3.85 -23.07
C GLY A 461 -45.12 -2.37 -23.48
N VAL A 462 -46.26 -1.82 -23.86
CA VAL A 462 -46.45 -0.42 -24.25
C VAL A 462 -47.37 0.26 -23.23
N ALA A 463 -46.92 1.33 -22.60
CA ALA A 463 -47.69 2.12 -21.64
C ALA A 463 -48.67 3.10 -22.34
N SER A 464 -48.26 3.67 -23.46
CA SER A 464 -49.07 4.63 -24.21
C SER A 464 -48.68 4.70 -25.69
N TYR A 465 -49.50 5.39 -26.46
CA TYR A 465 -49.36 5.58 -27.90
C TYR A 465 -49.30 7.07 -28.20
N HIS A 466 -48.54 7.44 -29.23
CA HIS A 466 -48.45 8.79 -29.74
C HIS A 466 -49.07 8.82 -31.16
N LEU A 467 -50.19 9.55 -31.31
CA LEU A 467 -50.89 9.75 -32.56
C LEU A 467 -50.61 11.15 -33.08
N GLN A 468 -50.19 11.24 -34.32
CA GLN A 468 -50.14 12.50 -35.06
C GLN A 468 -51.00 12.45 -36.31
N ILE A 469 -51.74 13.54 -36.58
CA ILE A 469 -52.50 13.75 -37.82
C ILE A 469 -52.03 15.06 -38.43
N ALA A 470 -51.79 15.06 -39.74
CA ALA A 470 -51.36 16.25 -40.48
C ALA A 470 -52.15 16.38 -41.80
N SER A 471 -52.23 17.59 -42.32
CA SER A 471 -52.77 17.88 -43.64
C SER A 471 -51.79 17.59 -44.78
N ASP A 472 -50.53 17.33 -44.47
CA ASP A 472 -49.45 17.00 -45.41
C ASP A 472 -48.73 15.72 -45.02
N ARG A 473 -48.09 15.06 -45.99
CA ARG A 473 -47.40 13.78 -45.81
C ARG A 473 -46.16 13.88 -44.91
N ASP A 474 -45.54 15.04 -44.86
CA ASP A 474 -44.28 15.26 -44.16
C ASP A 474 -44.49 15.76 -42.73
N PHE A 475 -45.77 15.84 -42.28
CA PHE A 475 -46.14 16.26 -40.90
C PHE A 475 -45.64 17.64 -40.52
N GLN A 476 -45.55 18.57 -41.48
CA GLN A 476 -45.20 19.95 -41.22
C GLN A 476 -46.38 20.75 -40.66
N ASN A 477 -47.61 20.36 -41.05
CA ASN A 477 -48.86 21.01 -40.64
C ASN A 477 -49.69 20.03 -39.80
N LEU A 478 -49.35 19.89 -38.53
CA LEU A 478 -50.05 19.05 -37.58
C LEU A 478 -51.45 19.58 -37.29
N VAL A 479 -52.44 18.71 -37.36
CA VAL A 479 -53.82 18.95 -36.97
C VAL A 479 -54.11 18.35 -35.60
N VAL A 480 -53.47 17.21 -35.29
CA VAL A 480 -53.56 16.53 -34.00
C VAL A 480 -52.18 16.03 -33.61
N ASP A 481 -51.82 16.19 -32.32
CA ASP A 481 -50.62 15.67 -31.71
C ASP A 481 -50.99 15.23 -30.28
N GLU A 482 -51.32 13.94 -30.10
CA GLU A 482 -51.95 13.45 -28.89
C GLU A 482 -51.33 12.12 -28.41
N LYS A 483 -51.16 12.02 -27.07
CA LYS A 483 -50.74 10.78 -26.42
C LYS A 483 -51.90 10.15 -25.67
N THR A 484 -52.06 8.84 -25.79
CA THR A 484 -53.13 8.09 -25.12
C THR A 484 -52.68 6.71 -24.66
N SER A 485 -53.18 6.25 -23.52
CA SER A 485 -52.96 4.87 -23.03
C SER A 485 -53.95 3.84 -23.66
N LYS A 486 -54.95 4.32 -24.41
CA LYS A 486 -55.96 3.45 -25.05
C LYS A 486 -55.55 3.12 -26.49
N ALA A 487 -55.86 1.93 -26.95
CA ALA A 487 -55.63 1.51 -28.34
C ALA A 487 -56.62 2.12 -29.34
N SER A 488 -57.24 3.24 -29.00
CA SER A 488 -58.13 4.02 -29.87
C SER A 488 -58.25 5.45 -29.35
N LEU A 489 -58.53 6.38 -30.24
CA LEU A 489 -58.78 7.76 -29.93
C LEU A 489 -59.96 8.29 -30.78
N ALA A 490 -60.91 8.91 -30.11
CA ALA A 490 -62.06 9.57 -30.77
C ALA A 490 -61.79 11.09 -30.74
N LEU A 491 -61.76 11.71 -31.91
CA LEU A 491 -61.41 13.12 -32.10
C LEU A 491 -62.60 13.86 -32.73
N PRO A 492 -62.71 15.19 -32.53
CA PRO A 492 -63.61 15.98 -33.34
C PRO A 492 -63.32 15.76 -34.85
N ARG A 493 -64.36 15.63 -35.64
CA ARG A 493 -64.16 15.43 -37.06
C ARG A 493 -63.56 16.68 -37.72
N PRO A 494 -62.37 16.57 -38.35
CA PRO A 494 -61.79 17.67 -39.07
C PRO A 494 -62.57 18.05 -40.31
N PRO A 495 -62.33 19.22 -40.92
CA PRO A 495 -62.92 19.59 -42.19
C PRO A 495 -62.72 18.53 -43.27
N SER A 496 -63.62 18.51 -44.28
CA SER A 496 -63.48 17.57 -45.42
C SER A 496 -62.14 17.82 -46.14
N GLY A 497 -61.43 16.73 -46.43
CA GLY A 497 -60.13 16.81 -47.06
C GLY A 497 -59.33 15.52 -46.91
N TYR A 498 -58.10 15.56 -47.42
CA TYR A 498 -57.13 14.48 -47.24
C TYR A 498 -56.19 14.77 -46.07
N TYR A 499 -55.99 13.76 -45.25
CA TYR A 499 -55.13 13.82 -44.10
C TYR A 499 -54.18 12.62 -44.06
N TYR A 500 -53.09 12.77 -43.33
CA TYR A 500 -52.16 11.70 -43.05
C TYR A 500 -52.08 11.51 -41.54
N PHE A 501 -51.99 10.26 -41.07
CA PHE A 501 -51.74 9.97 -39.69
C PHE A 501 -50.58 8.99 -39.52
N ARG A 502 -49.91 9.06 -38.39
CA ARG A 502 -48.88 8.13 -37.98
C ARG A 502 -49.00 7.84 -36.48
N LEU A 503 -48.53 6.65 -36.10
CA LEU A 503 -48.59 6.16 -34.74
C LEU A 503 -47.19 5.77 -34.26
N GLY A 504 -46.84 6.12 -33.02
CA GLY A 504 -45.72 5.63 -32.26
C GLY A 504 -46.18 4.93 -31.00
N SER A 505 -45.32 4.07 -30.43
CA SER A 505 -45.51 3.44 -29.12
C SER A 505 -44.55 4.04 -28.11
N ILE A 506 -45.01 4.13 -26.86
CA ILE A 506 -44.23 4.59 -25.72
C ILE A 506 -44.22 3.47 -24.68
N ASP A 507 -43.07 2.99 -24.27
CA ASP A 507 -42.95 1.91 -23.29
C ASP A 507 -43.24 2.37 -21.84
N GLU A 508 -43.02 1.47 -20.86
CA GLU A 508 -43.24 1.74 -19.44
C GLU A 508 -42.17 2.69 -18.86
N GLU A 509 -40.99 2.75 -19.48
CA GLU A 509 -39.90 3.64 -19.14
C GLU A 509 -40.04 5.04 -19.74
N GLY A 510 -41.06 5.24 -20.59
CA GLY A 510 -41.35 6.51 -21.26
C GLY A 510 -40.54 6.75 -22.53
N TYR A 511 -39.84 5.73 -23.03
CA TYR A 511 -39.15 5.83 -24.32
C TYR A 511 -40.14 5.72 -25.48
N GLU A 512 -40.07 6.70 -26.38
CA GLU A 512 -40.91 6.76 -27.57
C GLU A 512 -40.20 6.10 -28.74
N GLY A 513 -40.78 5.04 -29.25
CA GLY A 513 -40.35 4.38 -30.48
C GLY A 513 -40.59 5.25 -31.71
N GLY A 514 -40.02 4.87 -32.83
CA GLY A 514 -40.21 5.57 -34.08
C GLY A 514 -41.70 5.52 -34.55
N PHE A 515 -42.15 6.56 -35.22
CA PHE A 515 -43.45 6.56 -35.88
C PHE A 515 -43.48 5.56 -37.04
N GLY A 516 -44.62 4.93 -37.23
CA GLY A 516 -44.92 4.13 -38.41
C GLY A 516 -45.04 4.95 -39.69
N ALA A 517 -45.08 4.24 -40.81
CA ALA A 517 -45.27 4.89 -42.11
C ALA A 517 -46.56 5.72 -42.13
N PRO A 518 -46.56 6.93 -42.71
CA PRO A 518 -47.74 7.77 -42.87
C PRO A 518 -48.85 7.06 -43.63
N GLN A 519 -50.05 7.04 -43.05
CA GLN A 519 -51.24 6.48 -43.69
C GLN A 519 -52.19 7.60 -44.12
N ARG A 520 -52.56 7.63 -45.39
CA ARG A 520 -53.52 8.61 -45.95
C ARG A 520 -54.93 8.17 -45.71
N PHE A 521 -55.82 9.10 -45.34
CA PHE A 521 -57.24 8.90 -45.27
C PHE A 521 -57.99 10.15 -45.76
N GLU A 522 -59.28 9.96 -46.11
CA GLU A 522 -60.16 11.01 -46.62
C GLU A 522 -61.27 11.26 -45.60
N VAL A 523 -61.50 12.50 -45.25
CA VAL A 523 -62.72 12.92 -44.55
C VAL A 523 -63.69 13.48 -45.60
N LYS A 524 -64.74 12.70 -45.93
CA LYS A 524 -65.73 13.09 -46.91
C LYS A 524 -66.57 14.24 -46.37
N PRO A 525 -67.13 15.13 -47.22
CA PRO A 525 -68.09 16.12 -46.78
C PRO A 525 -69.34 15.46 -46.17
N GLU A 526 -69.95 16.15 -45.19
CA GLU A 526 -71.25 15.67 -44.67
C GLU A 526 -72.30 15.72 -45.81
N SER A 527 -72.84 14.55 -46.13
CA SER A 527 -73.96 14.51 -47.06
C SER A 527 -75.26 14.93 -46.36
N TYR A 528 -75.59 16.20 -46.49
CA TYR A 528 -76.98 16.60 -46.19
C TYR A 528 -77.88 16.04 -47.24
N TRP A 529 -78.69 15.04 -46.89
CA TRP A 529 -79.84 14.72 -47.68
C TRP A 529 -80.89 15.78 -47.37
N PRO A 530 -81.33 16.61 -48.36
CA PRO A 530 -82.44 17.49 -48.11
C PRO A 530 -83.69 16.59 -47.95
N LEU A 531 -84.40 16.77 -46.81
CA LEU A 531 -85.78 16.23 -46.67
C LEU A 531 -86.56 16.69 -47.84
N ALA A 532 -86.88 15.76 -48.81
CA ALA A 532 -87.79 15.99 -49.87
C ALA A 532 -89.20 16.16 -49.27
N ILE A 533 -89.65 17.41 -49.24
CA ILE A 533 -91.05 17.76 -48.91
C ILE A 533 -91.92 17.17 -49.99
N PHE A 534 -92.54 16.01 -49.73
CA PHE A 534 -93.67 15.58 -50.55
C PHE A 534 -94.84 16.48 -50.23
N GLY A 535 -95.03 17.51 -51.07
CA GLY A 535 -96.22 18.29 -51.11
C GLY A 535 -97.35 17.48 -51.61
N ILE A 536 -98.39 17.26 -50.77
CA ILE A 536 -99.63 16.67 -51.09
C ILE A 536 -100.39 17.65 -52.01
N ALA A 537 -100.52 17.35 -53.29
CA ALA A 537 -101.50 18.00 -54.17
C ALA A 537 -102.74 17.16 -54.12
N ALA A 538 -103.72 17.56 -53.31
CA ALA A 538 -105.06 17.08 -53.34
C ALA A 538 -105.82 17.87 -54.42
N VAL A 539 -106.11 17.31 -55.54
CA VAL A 539 -107.05 17.87 -56.53
C VAL A 539 -108.40 17.20 -56.39
N LEU A 540 -109.34 18.04 -56.05
CA LEU A 540 -110.76 17.80 -56.14
C LEU A 540 -111.16 17.50 -57.60
N LEU A 541 -112.00 16.46 -57.79
CA LEU A 541 -112.92 16.42 -58.87
C LEU A 541 -114.23 15.82 -58.39
N LEU A 542 -115.19 16.72 -58.34
CA LEU A 542 -116.56 16.48 -58.28
C LEU A 542 -117.14 16.56 -59.72
N LEU A 543 -117.72 15.56 -60.05
CA LEU A 543 -119.03 15.36 -60.79
C LEU A 543 -119.06 14.01 -61.42
#